data_bd56fe58ad90693186111c011f6b608b
#
_entry.id   bd56fe58ad90693186111c011f6b608b
#
_cell.length_a   1.000
_cell.length_b   1.000
_cell.length_c   1.000
_cell.angle_alpha   90.00
_cell.angle_beta   90.00
_cell.angle_gamma   90.00
#
_symmetry.space_group_name_H-M   'P 1'
#
loop_
_entity.id
_entity.type
_entity.pdbx_description
1 polymer ?
#
loop_
_entity_poly.entity_id
_entity_poly.type
_entity_poly.pdbx_seq_one_letter_code
_entity_poly.pdbx_strand_id
1 'polypeptide(L)'
;MTNDNVSEQDLVFLRRSIELARSARADGRHPFGALVVNDRGETVVEARNNAVRPKGDPTQHAETVACGEAARLLPEASLRKCTLYTSTEPCAMCAGAIYWTGIGRVVYALAETGLLKFTGDDEENPTLDLPCREVFARGQRPIAVLGPLLEEEAAQVHEGFWTHRGKGQG
;
A
#
# COMPACT_ATOMS: atom_id res chain seq x y z
N MET A 1 24.41 0.87 -4.72
CA MET A 1 23.88 2.09 -5.36
C MET A 1 22.38 1.87 -5.49
N THR A 2 21.60 2.49 -4.62
CA THR A 2 20.16 2.51 -4.75
C THR A 2 19.79 3.34 -5.97
N ASN A 3 19.16 2.71 -6.95
CA ASN A 3 18.67 3.40 -8.13
C ASN A 3 17.42 4.20 -7.70
N ASP A 4 17.63 5.41 -7.19
CA ASP A 4 16.57 6.29 -6.71
C ASP A 4 15.80 6.97 -7.88
N ASN A 5 16.05 6.52 -9.11
CA ASN A 5 15.36 7.06 -10.27
C ASN A 5 14.02 6.36 -10.49
N VAL A 6 12.99 7.16 -10.47
CA VAL A 6 11.64 6.78 -10.88
C VAL A 6 11.62 6.54 -12.39
N SER A 7 11.15 5.38 -12.82
CA SER A 7 10.92 5.08 -14.23
C SER A 7 9.48 5.44 -14.65
N GLU A 8 9.26 5.61 -15.95
CA GLU A 8 7.89 5.76 -16.47
C GLU A 8 7.01 4.56 -16.14
N GLN A 9 7.59 3.36 -16.14
CA GLN A 9 6.88 2.14 -15.77
C GLN A 9 6.48 2.12 -14.30
N ASP A 10 7.29 2.68 -13.40
CA ASP A 10 6.91 2.86 -11.99
C ASP A 10 5.65 3.71 -11.87
N LEU A 11 5.56 4.80 -12.63
CA LEU A 11 4.38 5.67 -12.61
C LEU A 11 3.14 4.97 -13.16
N VAL A 12 3.28 4.11 -14.18
CA VAL A 12 2.16 3.31 -14.71
C VAL A 12 1.62 2.35 -13.66
N PHE A 13 2.48 1.58 -13.01
CA PHE A 13 2.05 0.65 -11.96
C PHE A 13 1.53 1.38 -10.71
N LEU A 14 2.12 2.51 -10.37
CA LEU A 14 1.65 3.30 -9.25
C LEU A 14 0.24 3.87 -9.51
N ARG A 15 -0.05 4.35 -10.71
CA ARG A 15 -1.42 4.72 -11.11
C ARG A 15 -2.37 3.53 -11.06
N ARG A 16 -1.90 2.33 -11.43
CA ARG A 16 -2.72 1.12 -11.28
C ARG A 16 -3.10 0.87 -9.82
N SER A 17 -2.19 1.07 -8.87
CA SER A 17 -2.52 0.96 -7.44
C SER A 17 -3.57 1.98 -6.99
N ILE A 18 -3.52 3.20 -7.52
CA ILE A 18 -4.51 4.26 -7.26
C ILE A 18 -5.89 3.89 -7.86
N GLU A 19 -5.94 3.28 -9.04
CA GLU A 19 -7.18 2.77 -9.63
C GLU A 19 -7.80 1.65 -8.79
N LEU A 20 -6.97 0.74 -8.26
CA LEU A 20 -7.42 -0.30 -7.33
C LEU A 20 -8.00 0.31 -6.05
N ALA A 21 -7.41 1.39 -5.54
CA ALA A 21 -7.95 2.14 -4.41
C ALA A 21 -9.31 2.78 -4.72
N ARG A 22 -9.48 3.37 -5.91
CA ARG A 22 -10.77 3.89 -6.37
C ARG A 22 -11.83 2.80 -6.46
N SER A 23 -11.46 1.64 -7.00
CA SER A 23 -12.33 0.47 -7.09
C SER A 23 -12.74 -0.04 -5.70
N ALA A 24 -11.80 -0.09 -4.74
CA ALA A 24 -12.10 -0.45 -3.36
C ALA A 24 -13.14 0.51 -2.75
N ARG A 25 -12.95 1.82 -2.93
CA ARG A 25 -13.90 2.85 -2.50
C ARG A 25 -15.29 2.66 -3.13
N ALA A 26 -15.36 2.39 -4.41
CA ALA A 26 -16.62 2.16 -5.11
C ALA A 26 -17.40 0.96 -4.55
N ASP A 27 -16.68 -0.05 -4.06
CA ASP A 27 -17.27 -1.23 -3.40
C ASP A 27 -17.54 -1.03 -1.89
N GLY A 28 -17.43 0.19 -1.37
CA GLY A 28 -17.64 0.51 0.04
C GLY A 28 -16.51 0.08 0.98
N ARG A 29 -15.34 -0.23 0.44
CA ARG A 29 -14.13 -0.56 1.20
C ARG A 29 -13.28 0.68 1.44
N HIS A 30 -12.33 0.60 2.36
CA HIS A 30 -11.33 1.65 2.50
C HIS A 30 -10.52 1.83 1.20
N PRO A 31 -10.22 3.08 0.80
CA PRO A 31 -9.65 3.40 -0.51
C PRO A 31 -8.15 3.13 -0.60
N PHE A 32 -7.77 1.87 -0.53
CA PHE A 32 -6.39 1.42 -0.65
C PHE A 32 -6.27 0.28 -1.65
N GLY A 33 -5.20 0.34 -2.46
CA GLY A 33 -4.90 -0.66 -3.47
C GLY A 33 -3.40 -0.91 -3.58
N ALA A 34 -3.03 -2.14 -3.92
CA ALA A 34 -1.64 -2.54 -4.09
C ALA A 34 -1.51 -3.63 -5.16
N LEU A 35 -0.33 -3.70 -5.77
CA LEU A 35 0.01 -4.79 -6.69
C LEU A 35 1.48 -5.18 -6.56
N VAL A 36 1.77 -6.44 -6.85
CA VAL A 36 3.13 -6.98 -6.92
C VAL A 36 3.50 -7.22 -8.37
N VAL A 37 4.64 -6.71 -8.79
CA VAL A 37 5.17 -6.83 -10.15
C VAL A 37 6.54 -7.52 -10.10
N ASN A 38 6.77 -8.49 -10.99
CA ASN A 38 8.03 -9.21 -11.05
C ASN A 38 9.12 -8.45 -11.84
N ASP A 39 10.33 -9.01 -11.89
CA ASP A 39 11.49 -8.41 -12.59
C ASP A 39 11.36 -8.35 -14.12
N ARG A 40 10.32 -8.97 -14.68
CA ARG A 40 9.98 -8.87 -16.11
C ARG A 40 8.92 -7.81 -16.41
N GLY A 41 8.45 -7.10 -15.39
CA GLY A 41 7.37 -6.10 -15.53
C GLY A 41 5.98 -6.73 -15.65
N GLU A 42 5.80 -7.98 -15.20
CA GLU A 42 4.50 -8.65 -15.21
C GLU A 42 3.83 -8.50 -13.84
N THR A 43 2.55 -8.13 -13.84
CA THR A 43 1.75 -8.10 -12.62
C THR A 43 1.48 -9.53 -12.14
N VAL A 44 1.93 -9.84 -10.93
CA VAL A 44 1.74 -11.15 -10.28
C VAL A 44 0.42 -11.17 -9.51
N VAL A 45 0.14 -10.12 -8.76
CA VAL A 45 -1.04 -9.99 -7.88
C VAL A 45 -1.53 -8.55 -7.91
N GLU A 46 -2.84 -8.37 -7.90
CA GLU A 46 -3.52 -7.12 -7.59
C GLU A 46 -4.41 -7.31 -6.36
N ALA A 47 -4.42 -6.37 -5.44
CA ALA A 47 -5.19 -6.46 -4.22
C ALA A 47 -5.82 -5.12 -3.83
N ARG A 48 -6.94 -5.21 -3.11
CA ARG A 48 -7.66 -4.08 -2.54
C ARG A 48 -7.86 -4.29 -1.05
N ASN A 49 -8.04 -3.20 -0.32
CA ASN A 49 -8.36 -3.29 1.11
C ASN A 49 -9.60 -4.18 1.35
N ASN A 50 -9.51 -5.03 2.35
CA ASN A 50 -10.61 -5.89 2.81
C ASN A 50 -10.74 -5.85 4.34
N ALA A 51 -10.49 -4.68 4.94
CA ALA A 51 -10.46 -4.52 6.40
C ALA A 51 -11.81 -4.17 7.02
N VAL A 52 -12.84 -3.81 6.22
CA VAL A 52 -14.12 -3.31 6.73
C VAL A 52 -14.97 -4.43 7.31
N ARG A 53 -15.26 -4.34 8.62
CA ARG A 53 -16.15 -5.26 9.33
C ARG A 53 -17.62 -5.09 8.88
N PRO A 54 -18.48 -6.10 9.02
CA PRO A 54 -18.23 -7.44 9.59
C PRO A 54 -17.65 -8.47 8.60
N LYS A 55 -17.57 -8.14 7.33
CA LYS A 55 -17.11 -9.10 6.28
C LYS A 55 -15.60 -9.12 6.13
N GLY A 56 -14.91 -8.04 6.49
CA GLY A 56 -13.47 -7.90 6.38
C GLY A 56 -12.73 -8.19 7.69
N ASP A 57 -11.42 -8.32 7.57
CA ASP A 57 -10.46 -8.49 8.66
C ASP A 57 -9.57 -7.25 8.72
N PRO A 58 -9.46 -6.55 9.88
CA PRO A 58 -8.63 -5.35 10.01
C PRO A 58 -7.18 -5.51 9.60
N THR A 59 -6.66 -6.73 9.54
CA THR A 59 -5.29 -7.00 9.07
C THR A 59 -5.18 -7.12 7.55
N GLN A 60 -6.31 -7.20 6.84
CA GLN A 60 -6.35 -7.33 5.39
C GLN A 60 -6.26 -5.98 4.67
N HIS A 61 -5.18 -5.25 4.93
CA HIS A 61 -4.79 -4.13 4.08
C HIS A 61 -4.39 -4.63 2.68
N ALA A 62 -4.51 -3.78 1.68
CA ALA A 62 -4.20 -4.16 0.30
C ALA A 62 -2.79 -4.77 0.16
N GLU A 63 -1.81 -4.18 0.85
CA GLU A 63 -0.42 -4.62 0.82
C GLU A 63 -0.23 -5.99 1.50
N THR A 64 -0.85 -6.23 2.67
CA THR A 64 -0.75 -7.53 3.35
C THR A 64 -1.39 -8.64 2.53
N VAL A 65 -2.52 -8.36 1.88
CA VAL A 65 -3.17 -9.30 0.95
C VAL A 65 -2.26 -9.57 -0.24
N ALA A 66 -1.74 -8.53 -0.90
CA ALA A 66 -0.86 -8.69 -2.05
C ALA A 66 0.41 -9.47 -1.71
N CYS A 67 1.05 -9.17 -0.57
CA CYS A 67 2.23 -9.88 -0.09
C CYS A 67 1.95 -11.37 0.17
N GLY A 68 0.87 -11.67 0.86
CA GLY A 68 0.49 -13.05 1.19
C GLY A 68 0.18 -13.89 -0.05
N GLU A 69 -0.52 -13.32 -1.01
CA GLU A 69 -0.83 -13.99 -2.28
C GLU A 69 0.41 -14.18 -3.14
N ALA A 70 1.26 -13.16 -3.28
CA ALA A 70 2.51 -13.27 -4.03
C ALA A 70 3.43 -14.35 -3.43
N ALA A 71 3.51 -14.45 -2.09
CA ALA A 71 4.32 -15.45 -1.41
C ALA A 71 3.81 -16.89 -1.62
N ARG A 72 2.53 -17.08 -1.92
CA ARG A 72 1.99 -18.40 -2.31
C ARG A 72 2.29 -18.78 -3.75
N LEU A 73 2.48 -17.77 -4.61
CA LEU A 73 2.67 -17.96 -6.05
C LEU A 73 4.14 -18.04 -6.44
N LEU A 74 5.03 -17.38 -5.71
CA LEU A 74 6.43 -17.24 -6.07
C LEU A 74 7.37 -17.71 -4.97
N PRO A 75 8.51 -18.33 -5.32
CA PRO A 75 9.56 -18.65 -4.36
C PRO A 75 10.25 -17.35 -3.87
N GLU A 76 10.82 -17.40 -2.67
CA GLU A 76 11.49 -16.25 -2.02
C GLU A 76 12.54 -15.56 -2.91
N ALA A 77 13.33 -16.34 -3.65
CA ALA A 77 14.35 -15.79 -4.55
C ALA A 77 13.75 -14.91 -5.66
N SER A 78 12.53 -15.21 -6.12
CA SER A 78 11.80 -14.38 -7.09
C SER A 78 11.17 -13.17 -6.43
N LEU A 79 10.63 -13.31 -5.21
CA LEU A 79 10.04 -12.21 -4.46
C LEU A 79 11.05 -11.10 -4.17
N ARG A 80 12.33 -11.44 -3.93
CA ARG A 80 13.41 -10.46 -3.75
C ARG A 80 13.62 -9.53 -4.95
N LYS A 81 13.18 -9.93 -6.12
CA LYS A 81 13.24 -9.15 -7.36
C LYS A 81 11.94 -8.44 -7.69
N CYS A 82 10.88 -8.71 -6.93
CA CYS A 82 9.58 -8.07 -7.12
C CYS A 82 9.55 -6.67 -6.51
N THR A 83 8.67 -5.86 -7.07
CA THR A 83 8.29 -4.55 -6.54
C THR A 83 6.83 -4.57 -6.10
N LEU A 84 6.56 -4.09 -4.91
CA LEU A 84 5.21 -3.73 -4.46
C LEU A 84 4.94 -2.27 -4.80
N TYR A 85 3.86 -2.03 -5.53
CA TYR A 85 3.31 -0.69 -5.76
C TYR A 85 2.06 -0.53 -4.90
N THR A 86 1.94 0.58 -4.20
CA THR A 86 0.81 0.84 -3.31
C THR A 86 0.36 2.30 -3.37
N SER A 87 -0.95 2.51 -3.26
CA SER A 87 -1.58 3.83 -3.34
C SER A 87 -1.23 4.74 -2.17
N THR A 88 -0.83 4.16 -1.04
CA THR A 88 -0.43 4.89 0.18
C THR A 88 0.78 4.21 0.80
N GLU A 89 1.59 4.98 1.53
CA GLU A 89 2.74 4.46 2.27
C GLU A 89 2.35 3.27 3.15
N PRO A 90 3.06 2.13 3.08
CA PRO A 90 2.76 0.98 3.92
C PRO A 90 2.85 1.33 5.41
N CYS A 91 1.80 1.03 6.17
CA CYS A 91 1.85 1.11 7.63
C CYS A 91 2.83 0.07 8.21
N ALA A 92 3.11 0.14 9.51
CA ALA A 92 4.06 -0.76 10.15
C ALA A 92 3.72 -2.26 9.97
N MET A 93 2.43 -2.62 10.00
CA MET A 93 1.96 -4.00 9.73
C MET A 93 2.28 -4.43 8.30
N CYS A 94 1.98 -3.56 7.32
CA CYS A 94 2.25 -3.82 5.91
C CYS A 94 3.75 -3.86 5.61
N ALA A 95 4.54 -2.96 6.21
CA ALA A 95 5.99 -2.99 6.12
C ALA A 95 6.55 -4.31 6.68
N GLY A 96 6.03 -4.80 7.78
CA GLY A 96 6.37 -6.12 8.31
C GLY A 96 6.04 -7.25 7.32
N ALA A 97 4.87 -7.22 6.70
CA ALA A 97 4.48 -8.22 5.70
C ALA A 97 5.41 -8.20 4.47
N ILE A 98 5.77 -7.03 3.97
CA ILE A 98 6.75 -6.87 2.88
C ILE A 98 8.10 -7.46 3.27
N TYR A 99 8.58 -7.15 4.46
CA TYR A 99 9.85 -7.66 4.97
C TYR A 99 9.87 -9.19 5.07
N TRP A 100 8.84 -9.78 5.68
CA TRP A 100 8.80 -11.22 5.92
C TRP A 100 8.55 -12.05 4.65
N THR A 101 7.84 -11.52 3.68
CA THR A 101 7.66 -12.18 2.37
C THR A 101 8.89 -12.06 1.47
N GLY A 102 9.78 -11.13 1.77
CA GLY A 102 11.04 -10.97 1.04
C GLY A 102 10.96 -10.12 -0.22
N ILE A 103 9.88 -9.36 -0.42
CA ILE A 103 9.78 -8.39 -1.53
C ILE A 103 10.90 -7.35 -1.39
N GLY A 104 11.65 -7.13 -2.49
CA GLY A 104 12.88 -6.35 -2.45
C GLY A 104 12.72 -4.84 -2.67
N ARG A 105 11.57 -4.39 -3.16
CA ARG A 105 11.34 -2.97 -3.49
C ARG A 105 9.90 -2.56 -3.24
N VAL A 106 9.72 -1.32 -2.78
CA VAL A 106 8.41 -0.68 -2.57
C VAL A 106 8.38 0.66 -3.27
N VAL A 107 7.29 0.94 -3.96
CA VAL A 107 6.96 2.25 -4.53
C VAL A 107 5.58 2.66 -4.03
N TYR A 108 5.48 3.83 -3.39
CA TYR A 108 4.19 4.30 -2.85
C TYR A 108 3.84 5.71 -3.32
N ALA A 109 2.53 5.98 -3.38
CA ALA A 109 2.03 7.26 -3.84
C ALA A 109 1.89 8.27 -2.71
N LEU A 110 0.84 8.19 -1.89
CA LEU A 110 0.57 9.15 -0.82
C LEU A 110 1.35 8.78 0.44
N ALA A 111 2.09 9.73 1.01
CA ALA A 111 2.72 9.52 2.32
C ALA A 111 1.67 9.39 3.43
N GLU A 112 2.00 8.65 4.51
CA GLU A 112 1.12 8.51 5.68
C GLU A 112 0.76 9.86 6.29
N THR A 113 1.70 10.80 6.34
CA THR A 113 1.45 12.18 6.78
C THR A 113 0.48 12.94 5.88
N GLY A 114 0.46 12.62 4.59
CA GLY A 114 -0.51 13.12 3.62
C GLY A 114 -1.90 12.54 3.84
N LEU A 115 -1.97 11.22 4.10
CA LEU A 115 -3.20 10.52 4.42
C LEU A 115 -3.85 11.05 5.71
N LEU A 116 -3.06 11.32 6.73
CA LEU A 116 -3.53 11.82 8.02
C LEU A 116 -4.35 13.12 7.89
N LYS A 117 -4.08 13.94 6.87
CA LYS A 117 -4.87 15.15 6.59
C LYS A 117 -6.33 14.84 6.23
N PHE A 118 -6.61 13.65 5.72
CA PHE A 118 -7.95 13.19 5.35
C PHE A 118 -8.61 12.36 6.43
N THR A 119 -7.86 11.50 7.11
CA THR A 119 -8.38 10.59 8.14
C THR A 119 -8.55 11.28 9.49
N GLY A 120 -7.65 12.22 9.83
CA GLY A 120 -7.70 12.90 11.12
C GLY A 120 -7.78 11.93 12.29
N ASP A 121 -8.85 12.03 13.07
CA ASP A 121 -9.18 11.18 14.22
C ASP A 121 -10.23 10.11 13.90
N ASP A 122 -10.41 9.74 12.63
CA ASP A 122 -11.37 8.72 12.23
C ASP A 122 -11.02 7.36 12.86
N GLU A 123 -11.98 6.83 13.64
CA GLU A 123 -11.80 5.59 14.39
C GLU A 123 -11.59 4.35 13.49
N GLU A 124 -12.03 4.41 12.23
CA GLU A 124 -11.84 3.32 11.27
C GLU A 124 -10.40 3.27 10.70
N ASN A 125 -9.65 4.36 10.83
CA ASN A 125 -8.26 4.42 10.40
C ASN A 125 -7.41 5.18 11.42
N PRO A 126 -7.19 4.63 12.61
CA PRO A 126 -6.29 5.21 13.59
C PRO A 126 -4.87 5.16 13.06
N THR A 127 -4.34 6.32 12.68
CA THR A 127 -3.01 6.41 12.08
C THR A 127 -1.94 5.85 13.00
N LEU A 128 -1.13 4.93 12.48
CA LEU A 128 0.09 4.44 13.11
C LEU A 128 1.28 5.19 12.49
N ASP A 129 1.69 6.29 13.11
CA ASP A 129 2.72 7.20 12.61
C ASP A 129 4.12 6.59 12.77
N LEU A 130 4.43 5.63 11.88
CA LEU A 130 5.75 5.02 11.78
C LEU A 130 6.08 4.82 10.28
N PRO A 131 6.94 5.66 9.69
CA PRO A 131 7.32 5.55 8.30
C PRO A 131 7.90 4.17 7.95
N CYS A 132 7.50 3.62 6.80
CA CYS A 132 7.94 2.28 6.39
C CYS A 132 9.47 2.16 6.29
N ARG A 133 10.16 3.25 5.93
CA ARG A 133 11.63 3.30 5.90
C ARG A 133 12.27 3.02 7.25
N GLU A 134 11.67 3.48 8.34
CA GLU A 134 12.18 3.22 9.69
C GLU A 134 12.02 1.75 10.08
N VAL A 135 10.92 1.12 9.66
CA VAL A 135 10.72 -0.32 9.87
C VAL A 135 11.79 -1.11 9.12
N PHE A 136 12.00 -0.81 7.84
CA PHE A 136 12.97 -1.53 7.01
C PHE A 136 14.42 -1.30 7.48
N ALA A 137 14.75 -0.10 7.95
CA ALA A 137 16.09 0.22 8.47
C ALA A 137 16.50 -0.61 9.69
N ARG A 138 15.53 -1.18 10.41
CA ARG A 138 15.75 -2.08 11.54
C ARG A 138 15.92 -3.55 11.15
N GLY A 139 15.66 -3.87 9.88
CA GLY A 139 15.76 -5.23 9.35
C GLY A 139 17.17 -5.59 8.90
N GLN A 140 17.40 -6.88 8.68
CA GLN A 140 18.65 -7.43 8.17
C GLN A 140 18.67 -7.56 6.64
N ARG A 141 17.53 -7.29 5.99
CA ARG A 141 17.40 -7.30 4.53
C ARG A 141 17.22 -5.89 4.02
N PRO A 142 17.98 -5.46 2.99
CA PRO A 142 17.74 -4.19 2.35
C PRO A 142 16.43 -4.24 1.54
N ILE A 143 15.59 -3.22 1.70
CA ILE A 143 14.40 -3.01 0.88
C ILE A 143 14.50 -1.61 0.30
N ALA A 144 14.48 -1.50 -1.03
CA ALA A 144 14.49 -0.21 -1.70
C ALA A 144 13.11 0.43 -1.59
N VAL A 145 13.05 1.73 -1.25
CA VAL A 145 11.79 2.45 -1.10
C VAL A 145 11.82 3.72 -1.93
N LEU A 146 10.84 3.87 -2.82
CA LEU A 146 10.56 5.09 -3.59
C LEU A 146 9.21 5.66 -3.17
N GLY A 147 9.14 6.93 -2.99
CA GLY A 147 7.93 7.68 -2.62
C GLY A 147 8.24 8.80 -1.63
N PRO A 148 7.28 9.69 -1.43
CA PRO A 148 5.97 9.74 -2.09
C PRO A 148 6.06 10.17 -3.57
N LEU A 149 5.11 9.69 -4.39
CA LEU A 149 4.99 10.00 -5.81
C LEU A 149 3.50 10.12 -6.18
N LEU A 150 3.14 11.00 -7.12
CA LEU A 150 1.75 11.18 -7.55
C LEU A 150 0.79 11.48 -6.37
N GLU A 151 1.25 12.21 -5.37
CA GLU A 151 0.50 12.45 -4.13
C GLU A 151 -0.86 13.09 -4.39
N GLU A 152 -0.95 14.05 -5.33
CA GLU A 152 -2.21 14.71 -5.66
C GLU A 152 -3.23 13.73 -6.27
N GLU A 153 -2.79 12.85 -7.18
CA GLU A 153 -3.65 11.83 -7.79
C GLU A 153 -4.16 10.83 -6.73
N ALA A 154 -3.28 10.41 -5.82
CA ALA A 154 -3.61 9.48 -4.75
C ALA A 154 -4.51 10.13 -3.68
N ALA A 155 -4.27 11.40 -3.34
CA ALA A 155 -5.06 12.14 -2.36
C ALA A 155 -6.53 12.27 -2.79
N GLN A 156 -6.82 12.48 -4.07
CA GLN A 156 -8.18 12.59 -4.61
C GLN A 156 -9.06 11.38 -4.29
N VAL A 157 -8.46 10.20 -4.13
CA VAL A 157 -9.21 8.98 -3.80
C VAL A 157 -9.77 9.03 -2.37
N HIS A 158 -9.17 9.82 -1.50
CA HIS A 158 -9.57 9.96 -0.09
C HIS A 158 -10.53 11.13 0.16
N GLU A 159 -10.65 12.06 -0.79
CA GLU A 159 -11.52 13.22 -0.64
C GLU A 159 -12.97 12.81 -0.37
N GLY A 160 -13.55 13.34 0.72
CA GLY A 160 -14.93 13.08 1.12
C GLY A 160 -15.23 11.65 1.60
N PHE A 161 -14.25 10.78 1.69
CA PHE A 161 -14.48 9.40 2.15
C PHE A 161 -14.58 9.31 3.67
N TRP A 162 -13.64 9.90 4.40
CA TRP A 162 -13.50 9.76 5.84
C TRP A 162 -14.43 10.66 6.65
N THR A 163 -14.83 11.80 6.13
CA THR A 163 -15.57 12.84 6.84
C THR A 163 -17.03 12.51 7.18
N HIS A 164 -17.59 11.42 6.67
CA HIS A 164 -19.03 11.10 6.83
C HIS A 164 -19.32 9.91 7.74
N ARG A 165 -18.32 9.18 8.22
CA ARG A 165 -18.54 7.96 9.01
C ARG A 165 -18.61 8.20 10.52
N GLY A 166 -18.04 9.31 11.02
CA GLY A 166 -18.05 9.67 12.45
C GLY A 166 -19.26 10.45 12.97
N LYS A 167 -20.26 10.77 12.14
CA LYS A 167 -21.41 11.61 12.52
C LYS A 167 -22.79 10.94 12.46
N GLY A 168 -22.84 9.65 12.38
CA GLY A 168 -24.11 8.96 12.21
C GLY A 168 -24.25 7.71 13.05
N GLN A 169 -24.18 7.81 14.37
CA GLN A 169 -24.88 6.94 15.32
C GLN A 169 -24.63 7.47 16.75
N GLY A 170 -25.41 8.47 17.13
CA GLY A 170 -25.71 8.79 18.51
C GLY A 170 -27.04 8.17 18.83
#